data_9a95963d1033bbd40629807db6873398
#
_entry.id   9a95963d1033bbd40629807db6873398
#
_cell.length_a   1.000
_cell.length_b   1.000
_cell.length_c   1.000
_cell.angle_alpha   90.00
_cell.angle_beta   90.00
_cell.angle_gamma   90.00
#
_symmetry.space_group_name_H-M   'P 1'
#
loop_
_entity.id
_entity.type
_entity.pdbx_description
1 polymer ?
#
loop_
_entity_poly.entity_id
_entity_poly.type
_entity_poly.pdbx_seq_one_letter_code
_entity_poly.pdbx_strand_id
1 'polypeptide(L)'
;EAVLFLVSSSLDHTSPAIWLTMVMLPYMPLVCLVAIIGAMLHVHGRFGPTAAAPLILNACLIGAAAFGWVWFGTETPESRLLVVSIMAGSVIIAGCLQLTWSLIALRGKAHLRLDLAAAASPLRDIIRRAGPMILGLGVLQINTLFDGLIASYPLLFGDTIAGHPYPLSDQ
;
A
#
# COMPACT_ATOMS: atom_id res chain seq x y z
N GLU A 1 7.14 -15.09 1.64
CA GLU A 1 6.35 -16.23 2.21
C GLU A 1 6.85 -16.62 3.61
N ALA A 2 8.17 -16.71 3.87
CA ALA A 2 8.69 -17.03 5.20
C ALA A 2 8.32 -15.98 6.27
N VAL A 3 8.35 -14.68 5.93
CA VAL A 3 7.94 -13.60 6.84
C VAL A 3 6.42 -13.64 7.10
N LEU A 4 5.64 -13.92 6.08
CA LEU A 4 4.18 -14.14 6.22
C LEU A 4 3.88 -15.37 7.08
N PHE A 5 4.65 -16.43 6.94
CA PHE A 5 4.51 -17.65 7.74
C PHE A 5 4.90 -17.41 9.21
N LEU A 6 5.99 -16.68 9.48
CA LEU A 6 6.40 -16.31 10.85
C LEU A 6 5.40 -15.35 11.50
N VAL A 7 4.86 -14.39 10.76
CA VAL A 7 3.81 -13.50 11.24
C VAL A 7 2.50 -14.27 11.45
N SER A 8 2.15 -15.22 10.58
CA SER A 8 0.93 -16.02 10.72
C SER A 8 0.98 -17.03 11.87
N SER A 9 2.16 -17.54 12.21
CA SER A 9 2.31 -18.46 13.34
C SER A 9 2.22 -17.78 14.71
N SER A 10 2.46 -16.47 14.76
CA SER A 10 2.35 -15.67 15.99
C SER A 10 0.99 -14.98 16.15
N LEU A 11 0.15 -15.00 15.13
CA LEU A 11 -1.16 -14.37 15.16
C LEU A 11 -2.22 -15.46 15.35
N ASP A 12 -2.89 -15.47 16.49
CA ASP A 12 -4.16 -16.18 16.62
C ASP A 12 -5.08 -15.75 15.45
N HIS A 13 -5.78 -16.71 14.85
CA HIS A 13 -6.66 -16.50 13.68
C HIS A 13 -7.76 -15.43 13.90
N THR A 14 -7.87 -14.90 15.08
CA THR A 14 -8.78 -13.82 15.50
C THR A 14 -8.09 -12.47 15.68
N SER A 15 -6.81 -12.32 15.29
CA SER A 15 -6.11 -11.05 15.52
C SER A 15 -6.68 -9.93 14.62
N PRO A 16 -6.92 -8.73 15.18
CA PRO A 16 -7.46 -7.60 14.44
C PRO A 16 -6.57 -7.19 13.24
N ALA A 17 -5.28 -7.54 13.27
CA ALA A 17 -4.35 -7.26 12.19
C ALA A 17 -4.69 -8.04 10.91
N ILE A 18 -5.09 -9.31 11.00
CA ILE A 18 -5.49 -10.11 9.84
C ILE A 18 -6.74 -9.51 9.21
N TRP A 19 -7.73 -9.14 10.03
CA TRP A 19 -8.97 -8.55 9.55
C TRP A 19 -8.71 -7.21 8.82
N LEU A 20 -7.89 -6.34 9.40
CA LEU A 20 -7.50 -5.07 8.79
C LEU A 20 -6.75 -5.29 7.46
N THR A 21 -5.87 -6.28 7.41
CA THR A 21 -5.16 -6.64 6.17
C THR A 21 -6.14 -7.11 5.09
N MET A 22 -7.11 -7.95 5.44
CA MET A 22 -8.14 -8.40 4.49
C MET A 22 -8.99 -7.24 3.96
N VAL A 23 -9.34 -6.28 4.83
CA VAL A 23 -10.09 -5.08 4.42
C VAL A 23 -9.26 -4.22 3.46
N MET A 24 -7.95 -4.10 3.67
CA MET A 24 -7.08 -3.28 2.82
C MET A 24 -6.65 -3.98 1.51
N LEU A 25 -6.78 -5.30 1.42
CA LEU A 25 -6.33 -6.08 0.26
C LEU A 25 -6.97 -5.62 -1.08
N PRO A 26 -8.26 -5.24 -1.16
CA PRO A 26 -8.85 -4.74 -2.40
C PRO A 26 -8.25 -3.42 -2.91
N TYR A 27 -7.54 -2.68 -2.06
CA TYR A 27 -6.85 -1.45 -2.47
C TYR A 27 -5.68 -1.73 -3.44
N MET A 28 -5.02 -2.88 -3.32
CA MET A 28 -3.88 -3.23 -4.18
C MET A 28 -4.21 -3.21 -5.69
N PRO A 29 -5.25 -3.90 -6.18
CA PRO A 29 -5.63 -3.82 -7.58
C PRO A 29 -6.09 -2.40 -7.99
N LEU A 30 -6.73 -1.65 -7.08
CA LEU A 30 -7.14 -0.27 -7.36
C LEU A 30 -5.93 0.64 -7.63
N VAL A 31 -4.90 0.59 -6.77
CA VAL A 31 -3.69 1.41 -6.95
C VAL A 31 -2.90 1.01 -8.19
N CYS A 32 -2.86 -0.28 -8.53
CA CYS A 32 -2.24 -0.75 -9.78
C CYS A 32 -2.96 -0.17 -11.01
N LEU A 33 -4.30 -0.19 -11.02
CA LEU A 33 -5.09 0.41 -12.10
C LEU A 33 -4.86 1.93 -12.20
N VAL A 34 -4.85 2.64 -11.07
CA VAL A 34 -4.56 4.08 -11.02
C VAL A 34 -3.17 4.36 -11.59
N ALA A 35 -2.17 3.54 -11.27
CA ALA A 35 -0.82 3.71 -11.78
C ALA A 35 -0.74 3.50 -13.32
N ILE A 36 -1.42 2.48 -13.85
CA ILE A 36 -1.47 2.21 -15.30
C ILE A 36 -2.18 3.36 -16.03
N ILE A 37 -3.34 3.79 -15.54
CA ILE A 37 -4.08 4.91 -16.13
C ILE A 37 -3.28 6.21 -16.00
N GLY A 38 -2.60 6.41 -14.88
CA GLY A 38 -1.68 7.53 -14.65
C GLY A 38 -0.57 7.59 -15.68
N ALA A 39 0.06 6.46 -16.00
CA ALA A 39 1.07 6.39 -17.04
C ALA A 39 0.50 6.80 -18.43
N MET A 40 -0.73 6.35 -18.74
CA MET A 40 -1.42 6.78 -19.97
C MET A 40 -1.72 8.29 -19.97
N LEU A 41 -2.13 8.85 -18.85
CA LEU A 41 -2.38 10.29 -18.69
C LEU A 41 -1.10 11.12 -18.89
N HIS A 42 0.04 10.63 -18.39
CA HIS A 42 1.34 11.29 -18.57
C HIS A 42 1.73 11.41 -20.06
N VAL A 43 1.48 10.38 -20.86
CA VAL A 43 1.70 10.43 -22.32
C VAL A 43 0.86 11.54 -22.98
N HIS A 44 -0.31 11.83 -22.44
CA HIS A 44 -1.20 12.90 -22.90
C HIS A 44 -0.94 14.26 -22.24
N GLY A 45 0.15 14.42 -21.48
CA GLY A 45 0.51 15.65 -20.79
C GLY A 45 -0.38 16.00 -19.60
N ARG A 46 -1.13 15.05 -19.06
CA ARG A 46 -2.01 15.24 -17.90
C ARG A 46 -1.41 14.62 -16.64
N PHE A 47 -0.80 15.45 -15.83
CA PHE A 47 -0.13 15.03 -14.59
C PHE A 47 -0.99 15.22 -13.34
N GLY A 48 -2.08 16.01 -13.43
CA GLY A 48 -2.91 16.40 -12.29
C GLY A 48 -3.45 15.24 -11.47
N PRO A 49 -4.17 14.26 -12.06
CA PRO A 49 -4.74 13.14 -11.30
C PRO A 49 -3.69 12.30 -10.57
N THR A 50 -2.55 12.06 -11.20
CA THR A 50 -1.45 11.27 -10.61
C THR A 50 -0.78 12.02 -9.47
N ALA A 51 -0.54 13.33 -9.63
CA ALA A 51 0.05 14.16 -8.59
C ALA A 51 -0.92 14.36 -7.39
N ALA A 52 -2.23 14.37 -7.64
CA ALA A 52 -3.24 14.52 -6.60
C ALA A 52 -3.57 13.21 -5.85
N ALA A 53 -3.15 12.04 -6.37
CA ALA A 53 -3.47 10.75 -5.75
C ALA A 53 -3.03 10.67 -4.27
N PRO A 54 -1.80 11.05 -3.86
CA PRO A 54 -1.41 11.06 -2.46
C PRO A 54 -2.24 12.03 -1.61
N LEU A 55 -2.65 13.16 -2.17
CA LEU A 55 -3.47 14.16 -1.47
C LEU A 55 -4.86 13.61 -1.16
N ILE A 56 -5.49 12.90 -2.12
CA ILE A 56 -6.79 12.26 -1.94
C ILE A 56 -6.70 11.21 -0.83
N LEU A 57 -5.66 10.35 -0.87
CA LEU A 57 -5.46 9.33 0.15
C LEU A 57 -5.33 9.94 1.54
N ASN A 58 -4.44 10.94 1.69
CA ASN A 58 -4.21 11.60 2.96
C ASN A 58 -5.47 12.33 3.45
N ALA A 59 -6.21 13.01 2.56
CA ALA A 59 -7.47 13.67 2.92
C ALA A 59 -8.52 12.67 3.43
N CYS A 60 -8.65 11.51 2.79
CA CYS A 60 -9.55 10.44 3.24
C CYS A 60 -9.13 9.88 4.60
N LEU A 61 -7.83 9.64 4.81
CA LEU A 61 -7.31 9.14 6.08
C LEU A 61 -7.51 10.13 7.23
N ILE A 62 -7.19 11.42 7.00
CA ILE A 62 -7.38 12.47 8.00
C ILE A 62 -8.87 12.65 8.30
N GLY A 63 -9.71 12.66 7.26
CA GLY A 63 -11.17 12.74 7.43
C GLY A 63 -11.74 11.57 8.22
N ALA A 64 -11.29 10.35 7.91
CA ALA A 64 -11.70 9.13 8.63
C ALA A 64 -11.24 9.13 10.08
N ALA A 65 -10.00 9.55 10.34
CA ALA A 65 -9.46 9.66 11.68
C ALA A 65 -10.21 10.71 12.52
N ALA A 66 -10.45 11.89 11.96
CA ALA A 66 -11.21 12.95 12.61
C ALA A 66 -12.66 12.53 12.88
N PHE A 67 -13.32 11.91 11.92
CA PHE A 67 -14.67 11.36 12.07
C PHE A 67 -14.71 10.31 13.19
N GLY A 68 -13.78 9.34 13.15
CA GLY A 68 -13.71 8.29 14.14
C GLY A 68 -13.47 8.83 15.56
N TRP A 69 -12.57 9.81 15.69
CA TRP A 69 -12.26 10.43 16.98
C TRP A 69 -13.46 11.20 17.56
N VAL A 70 -14.15 11.99 16.73
CA VAL A 70 -15.29 12.81 17.18
C VAL A 70 -16.49 11.96 17.61
N TRP A 71 -16.78 10.87 16.89
CA TRP A 71 -18.00 10.09 17.09
C TRP A 71 -17.83 8.90 18.06
N PHE A 72 -16.66 8.28 18.08
CA PHE A 72 -16.41 7.06 18.84
C PHE A 72 -15.41 7.26 19.99
N GLY A 73 -14.61 8.34 19.96
CA GLY A 73 -13.52 8.53 20.91
C GLY A 73 -12.40 7.49 20.74
N THR A 74 -11.41 7.53 21.61
CA THR A 74 -10.26 6.60 21.62
C THR A 74 -9.94 6.09 23.01
N GLU A 75 -10.88 6.22 23.93
CA GLU A 75 -10.68 5.89 25.36
C GLU A 75 -10.58 4.37 25.59
N THR A 76 -11.36 3.59 24.83
CA THR A 76 -11.41 2.13 25.00
C THR A 76 -10.68 1.39 23.88
N PRO A 77 -10.15 0.17 24.12
CA PRO A 77 -9.54 -0.65 23.07
C PRO A 77 -10.49 -0.94 21.91
N GLU A 78 -11.77 -1.12 22.19
CA GLU A 78 -12.81 -1.37 21.18
C GLU A 78 -13.05 -0.15 20.28
N SER A 79 -13.12 1.05 20.86
CA SER A 79 -13.27 2.28 20.09
C SER A 79 -12.06 2.55 19.20
N ARG A 80 -10.85 2.24 19.68
CA ARG A 80 -9.62 2.34 18.85
C ARG A 80 -9.65 1.40 17.64
N LEU A 81 -10.07 0.14 17.83
CA LEU A 81 -10.24 -0.82 16.75
C LEU A 81 -11.27 -0.35 15.72
N LEU A 82 -12.37 0.25 16.19
CA LEU A 82 -13.39 0.82 15.32
C LEU A 82 -12.82 1.97 14.47
N VAL A 83 -12.11 2.91 15.09
CA VAL A 83 -11.48 4.04 14.38
C VAL A 83 -10.48 3.54 13.33
N VAL A 84 -9.62 2.58 13.69
CA VAL A 84 -8.65 1.99 12.75
C VAL A 84 -9.36 1.26 11.60
N SER A 85 -10.48 0.59 11.87
CA SER A 85 -11.29 -0.08 10.84
C SER A 85 -11.94 0.92 9.87
N ILE A 86 -12.42 2.05 10.39
CA ILE A 86 -12.95 3.15 9.57
C ILE A 86 -11.83 3.74 8.68
N MET A 87 -10.63 3.93 9.25
CA MET A 87 -9.46 4.38 8.49
C MET A 87 -9.09 3.37 7.38
N ALA A 88 -9.06 2.07 7.67
CA ALA A 88 -8.81 1.03 6.67
C ALA A 88 -9.85 1.05 5.54
N GLY A 89 -11.13 1.21 5.86
CA GLY A 89 -12.20 1.38 4.88
C GLY A 89 -12.04 2.64 4.02
N SER A 90 -11.57 3.75 4.61
CA SER A 90 -11.35 5.01 3.90
C SER A 90 -10.27 4.91 2.82
N VAL A 91 -9.30 4.00 2.98
CA VAL A 91 -8.27 3.72 1.95
C VAL A 91 -8.91 3.18 0.67
N ILE A 92 -9.90 2.30 0.79
CA ILE A 92 -10.64 1.76 -0.37
C ILE A 92 -11.42 2.89 -1.05
N ILE A 93 -12.10 3.73 -0.27
CA ILE A 93 -12.82 4.90 -0.79
C ILE A 93 -11.87 5.82 -1.54
N ALA A 94 -10.69 6.10 -0.98
CA ALA A 94 -9.66 6.89 -1.63
C ALA A 94 -9.21 6.27 -2.96
N GLY A 95 -8.98 4.95 -3.00
CA GLY A 95 -8.64 4.22 -4.22
C GLY A 95 -9.72 4.32 -5.30
N CYS A 96 -10.98 4.20 -4.92
CA CYS A 96 -12.11 4.37 -5.84
C CYS A 96 -12.20 5.80 -6.38
N LEU A 97 -12.00 6.82 -5.52
CA LEU A 97 -11.98 8.23 -5.93
C LEU A 97 -10.84 8.52 -6.90
N GLN A 98 -9.63 8.03 -6.61
CA GLN A 98 -8.45 8.17 -7.47
C GLN A 98 -8.68 7.52 -8.84
N LEU A 99 -9.21 6.29 -8.84
CA LEU A 99 -9.52 5.56 -10.06
C LEU A 99 -10.58 6.30 -10.90
N THR A 100 -11.65 6.72 -10.26
CA THR A 100 -12.75 7.46 -10.92
C THR A 100 -12.24 8.75 -11.54
N TRP A 101 -11.47 9.53 -10.81
CA TRP A 101 -10.88 10.76 -11.33
C TRP A 101 -9.94 10.50 -12.51
N SER A 102 -9.07 9.50 -12.39
CA SER A 102 -8.15 9.11 -13.46
C SER A 102 -8.90 8.65 -14.72
N LEU A 103 -9.98 7.88 -14.58
CA LEU A 103 -10.83 7.46 -15.68
C LEU A 103 -11.55 8.64 -16.35
N ILE A 104 -12.09 9.58 -15.55
CA ILE A 104 -12.74 10.80 -16.09
C ILE A 104 -11.72 11.63 -16.85
N ALA A 105 -10.50 11.77 -16.32
CA ALA A 105 -9.42 12.52 -16.99
C ALA A 105 -8.96 11.86 -18.30
N LEU A 106 -9.06 10.52 -18.40
CA LEU A 106 -8.71 9.76 -19.59
C LEU A 106 -9.81 9.77 -20.66
N ARG A 107 -11.07 10.08 -20.30
CA ARG A 107 -12.19 10.08 -21.24
C ARG A 107 -11.90 10.93 -22.48
N GLY A 108 -12.20 10.38 -23.65
CA GLY A 108 -12.02 11.04 -24.94
C GLY A 108 -10.56 11.18 -25.44
N LYS A 109 -9.57 10.62 -24.68
CA LYS A 109 -8.15 10.67 -25.04
C LYS A 109 -7.57 9.33 -25.44
N ALA A 110 -8.12 8.23 -24.93
CA ALA A 110 -7.64 6.89 -25.26
C ALA A 110 -8.79 6.01 -25.76
N HIS A 111 -8.54 5.33 -26.87
CA HIS A 111 -9.36 4.24 -27.35
C HIS A 111 -8.73 2.94 -26.86
N LEU A 112 -9.34 2.32 -25.85
CA LEU A 112 -8.91 1.03 -25.33
C LEU A 112 -9.23 -0.04 -26.39
N ARG A 113 -8.24 -0.42 -27.19
CA ARG A 113 -8.29 -1.61 -28.05
C ARG A 113 -7.48 -2.71 -27.39
N LEU A 114 -8.15 -3.80 -27.02
CA LEU A 114 -7.50 -5.00 -26.52
C LEU A 114 -7.01 -5.83 -27.72
N ASP A 115 -5.90 -5.38 -28.32
CA ASP A 115 -5.20 -6.14 -29.35
C ASP A 115 -3.88 -6.66 -28.76
N LEU A 116 -3.94 -7.89 -28.23
CA LEU A 116 -2.83 -8.56 -27.58
C LEU A 116 -1.66 -8.85 -28.56
N ALA A 117 -1.98 -9.09 -29.82
CA ALA A 117 -0.98 -9.40 -30.84
C ALA A 117 -0.17 -8.13 -31.22
N ALA A 118 -0.85 -7.00 -31.36
CA ALA A 118 -0.18 -5.72 -31.61
C ALA A 118 0.59 -5.19 -30.38
N ALA A 119 0.19 -5.59 -29.17
CA ALA A 119 0.82 -5.16 -27.92
C ALA A 119 2.12 -5.91 -27.58
N ALA A 120 2.39 -7.07 -28.18
CA ALA A 120 3.53 -7.93 -27.81
C ALA A 120 4.89 -7.26 -28.06
N SER A 121 5.06 -6.55 -29.19
CA SER A 121 6.32 -5.87 -29.53
C SER A 121 6.59 -4.66 -28.62
N PRO A 122 5.66 -3.70 -28.43
CA PRO A 122 5.83 -2.58 -27.50
C PRO A 122 6.05 -3.04 -26.06
N LEU A 123 5.37 -4.11 -25.62
CA LEU A 123 5.52 -4.66 -24.28
C LEU A 123 6.95 -5.14 -24.01
N ARG A 124 7.55 -5.84 -24.97
CA ARG A 124 8.94 -6.31 -24.86
C ARG A 124 9.92 -5.14 -24.69
N ASP A 125 9.73 -4.06 -25.42
CA ASP A 125 10.57 -2.87 -25.32
C ASP A 125 10.40 -2.16 -23.97
N ILE A 126 9.17 -2.09 -23.46
CA ILE A 126 8.87 -1.54 -22.13
C ILE A 126 9.57 -2.37 -21.06
N ILE A 127 9.43 -3.70 -21.08
CA ILE A 127 10.06 -4.60 -20.10
C ILE A 127 11.59 -4.46 -20.14
N ARG A 128 12.18 -4.39 -21.31
CA ARG A 128 13.64 -4.22 -21.47
C ARG A 128 14.14 -2.90 -20.89
N ARG A 129 13.40 -1.81 -21.05
CA ARG A 129 13.74 -0.49 -20.49
C ARG A 129 13.42 -0.37 -19.01
N ALA A 130 12.33 -0.99 -18.55
CA ALA A 130 11.91 -0.99 -17.15
C ALA A 130 12.77 -1.93 -16.29
N GLY A 131 13.36 -2.98 -16.86
CA GLY A 131 14.14 -3.98 -16.14
C GLY A 131 15.21 -3.40 -15.19
N PRO A 132 16.12 -2.54 -15.66
CA PRO A 132 17.12 -1.91 -14.78
C PRO A 132 16.51 -1.05 -13.69
N MET A 133 15.38 -0.37 -13.96
CA MET A 133 14.66 0.46 -12.99
C MET A 133 13.98 -0.41 -11.93
N ILE A 134 13.39 -1.53 -12.32
CA ILE A 134 12.77 -2.50 -11.39
C ILE A 134 13.82 -3.10 -10.47
N LEU A 135 15.01 -3.42 -11.00
CA LEU A 135 16.13 -3.90 -10.19
C LEU A 135 16.59 -2.85 -9.18
N GLY A 136 16.72 -1.58 -9.59
CA GLY A 136 17.08 -0.48 -8.69
C GLY A 136 16.06 -0.27 -7.57
N LEU A 137 14.76 -0.29 -7.88
CA LEU A 137 13.68 -0.22 -6.89
C LEU A 137 13.65 -1.47 -6.01
N GLY A 138 13.95 -2.65 -6.56
CA GLY A 138 14.03 -3.90 -5.82
C GLY A 138 15.10 -3.87 -4.73
N VAL A 139 16.26 -3.26 -4.99
CA VAL A 139 17.32 -3.09 -3.98
C VAL A 139 16.84 -2.25 -2.81
N LEU A 140 16.12 -1.14 -3.06
CA LEU A 140 15.54 -0.34 -1.98
C LEU A 140 14.53 -1.12 -1.15
N GLN A 141 13.70 -1.93 -1.81
CA GLN A 141 12.70 -2.76 -1.13
C GLN A 141 13.34 -3.84 -0.26
N ILE A 142 14.42 -4.46 -0.75
CA ILE A 142 15.20 -5.44 -0.01
C ILE A 142 15.85 -4.77 1.21
N ASN A 143 16.43 -3.58 1.05
CA ASN A 143 17.01 -2.84 2.16
C ASN A 143 15.98 -2.54 3.25
N THR A 144 14.81 -2.05 2.87
CA THR A 144 13.69 -1.80 3.82
C THR A 144 13.24 -3.08 4.51
N LEU A 145 13.25 -4.22 3.81
CA LEU A 145 12.93 -5.52 4.39
C LEU A 145 13.96 -5.90 5.47
N PHE A 146 15.26 -5.73 5.19
CA PHE A 146 16.32 -6.01 6.15
C PHE A 146 16.24 -5.08 7.36
N ASP A 147 15.99 -3.79 7.15
CA ASP A 147 15.79 -2.83 8.25
C ASP A 147 14.61 -3.26 9.14
N GLY A 148 13.51 -3.69 8.54
CA GLY A 148 12.35 -4.22 9.27
C GLY A 148 12.65 -5.52 10.05
N LEU A 149 13.43 -6.42 9.46
CA LEU A 149 13.86 -7.66 10.12
C LEU A 149 14.79 -7.36 11.31
N ILE A 150 15.75 -6.46 11.15
CA ILE A 150 16.65 -6.05 12.22
C ILE A 150 15.88 -5.37 13.34
N ALA A 151 14.95 -4.45 13.00
CA ALA A 151 14.12 -3.76 13.98
C ALA A 151 13.18 -4.72 14.76
N SER A 152 12.73 -5.81 14.13
CA SER A 152 11.88 -6.82 14.76
C SER A 152 12.67 -7.94 15.46
N TYR A 153 14.00 -7.91 15.41
CA TYR A 153 14.86 -8.95 16.01
C TYR A 153 14.53 -9.23 17.49
N PRO A 154 14.36 -8.23 18.38
CA PRO A 154 14.02 -8.47 19.77
C PRO A 154 12.68 -9.19 19.96
N LEU A 155 11.71 -8.91 19.10
CA LEU A 155 10.37 -9.55 19.11
C LEU A 155 10.40 -11.01 18.65
N LEU A 156 11.33 -11.35 17.74
CA LEU A 156 11.41 -12.68 17.12
C LEU A 156 12.34 -13.64 17.88
N PHE A 157 13.44 -13.11 18.46
CA PHE A 157 14.51 -13.89 19.04
C PHE A 157 14.78 -13.62 20.53
N GLY A 158 14.00 -12.72 21.16
CA GLY A 158 14.14 -12.31 22.55
C GLY A 158 15.12 -11.15 22.73
N ASP A 159 15.17 -10.64 23.97
CA ASP A 159 15.89 -9.40 24.32
C ASP A 159 17.42 -9.58 24.44
N THR A 160 17.95 -10.75 24.06
CA THR A 160 19.39 -11.03 24.21
C THR A 160 20.01 -11.45 22.88
N ILE A 161 21.15 -10.84 22.53
CA ILE A 161 22.04 -11.28 21.45
C ILE A 161 23.28 -11.92 22.06
N ALA A 162 23.54 -13.19 21.75
CA ALA A 162 24.70 -13.93 22.26
C ALA A 162 24.84 -13.92 23.79
N GLY A 163 23.70 -13.91 24.51
CA GLY A 163 23.69 -13.89 25.99
C GLY A 163 23.83 -12.49 26.62
N HIS A 164 23.90 -11.44 25.81
CA HIS A 164 23.87 -10.05 26.27
C HIS A 164 22.54 -9.38 25.98
N PRO A 165 22.02 -8.52 26.90
CA PRO A 165 20.78 -7.79 26.64
C PRO A 165 20.92 -6.90 25.40
N TYR A 166 19.83 -6.76 24.62
CA TYR A 166 19.81 -5.92 23.44
C TYR A 166 20.03 -4.45 23.83
N PRO A 167 20.94 -3.71 23.17
CA PRO A 167 21.36 -2.36 23.61
C PRO A 167 20.25 -1.31 23.60
N LEU A 168 19.06 -1.61 23.02
CA LEU A 168 17.91 -0.70 22.97
C LEU A 168 16.79 -1.10 23.95
N SER A 169 16.97 -2.15 24.78
CA SER A 169 15.95 -2.60 25.72
C SER A 169 15.73 -1.66 26.91
N ASP A 170 16.62 -0.68 27.11
CA ASP A 170 16.62 0.24 28.26
C ASP A 170 16.13 1.67 27.90
N GLN A 171 15.46 1.85 26.74
CA GLN A 171 14.90 3.15 26.31
C GLN A 171 13.40 3.17 26.33
#